data_5e816bcdede3668241860d57b7585c58
#
_entry.id   5e816bcdede3668241860d57b7585c58
#
_cell.length_a   1.000
_cell.length_b   1.000
_cell.length_c   1.000
_cell.angle_alpha   90.00
_cell.angle_beta   90.00
_cell.angle_gamma   90.00
#
_symmetry.space_group_name_H-M   'P 1'
#
loop_
_entity.id
_entity.type
_entity.pdbx_description
1 polymer ?
#
loop_
_entity_poly.entity_id
_entity_poly.type
_entity_poly.pdbx_seq_one_letter_code
_entity_poly.pdbx_strand_id
1 'polypeptide(L)'
;VTVRDGKETIVAYTYNKREEKEKPMALDVLMQAQSEVIPDLAFRYGCRARNCGVCTIDINDRPRVACRARVKDGDKLSAIATLPVLSDLVVRRDGIARQMRGLKTSAQGNDLNVDAPEVYHDLTSCIECYACLDKCPMHMRNFEDKLPKYNDNNLPNASEGYIHGNPFSLLKLERLRNDPLTSDQGKSIALNKAIDLGLDACVECPGCKCGVGIDLKNKVIKPLLEAAKDKL
;
A
#
# COMPACT_ATOMS: atom_id res chain seq x y z
N VAL A 1 17.79 8.72 -2.38
CA VAL A 1 18.54 7.63 -1.71
C VAL A 1 18.55 6.42 -2.62
N THR A 2 19.72 5.92 -2.95
CA THR A 2 19.92 4.66 -3.67
C THR A 2 20.26 3.56 -2.69
N VAL A 3 19.89 2.32 -3.01
CA VAL A 3 20.16 1.13 -2.18
C VAL A 3 20.69 0.03 -3.08
N ARG A 4 21.97 -0.35 -2.89
CA ARG A 4 22.63 -1.39 -3.66
C ARG A 4 23.44 -2.30 -2.75
N ASP A 5 23.32 -3.59 -2.96
CA ASP A 5 24.00 -4.60 -2.13
C ASP A 5 23.84 -4.34 -0.62
N GLY A 6 22.66 -3.92 -0.22
CA GLY A 6 22.36 -3.61 1.18
C GLY A 6 22.92 -2.29 1.71
N LYS A 7 23.55 -1.48 0.87
CA LYS A 7 24.11 -0.18 1.27
C LYS A 7 23.27 0.98 0.79
N GLU A 8 22.91 1.86 1.71
CA GLU A 8 22.27 3.14 1.37
C GLU A 8 23.32 4.18 0.97
N THR A 9 23.05 4.91 -0.10
CA THR A 9 23.84 6.04 -0.54
C THR A 9 22.93 7.22 -0.84
N ILE A 10 23.28 8.40 -0.33
CA ILE A 10 22.58 9.63 -0.66
C ILE A 10 23.27 10.25 -1.87
N VAL A 11 22.52 10.38 -2.97
CA VAL A 11 22.98 11.08 -4.17
C VAL A 11 22.24 12.41 -4.24
N ALA A 12 22.96 13.51 -4.19
CA ALA A 12 22.40 14.83 -4.44
C ALA A 12 22.20 15.02 -5.94
N TYR A 13 21.03 15.52 -6.32
CA TYR A 13 20.71 15.81 -7.71
C TYR A 13 19.94 17.13 -7.81
N THR A 14 20.35 18.00 -8.73
CA THR A 14 19.67 19.26 -9.03
C THR A 14 18.82 19.08 -10.28
N TYR A 15 17.51 19.20 -10.14
CA TYR A 15 16.58 19.10 -11.25
C TYR A 15 16.67 20.30 -12.19
N ASN A 16 16.90 20.06 -13.47
CA ASN A 16 16.94 21.07 -14.51
C ASN A 16 15.50 21.40 -14.95
N LYS A 17 14.97 22.51 -14.45
CA LYS A 17 13.62 22.98 -14.79
C LYS A 17 13.57 23.39 -16.27
N ARG A 18 12.46 23.05 -16.92
CA ARG A 18 12.16 23.47 -18.29
C ARG A 18 11.78 24.94 -18.37
N GLU A 19 11.12 25.42 -17.29
CA GLU A 19 10.68 26.79 -17.11
C GLU A 19 10.92 27.22 -15.66
N GLU A 20 11.19 28.50 -15.43
CA GLU A 20 11.50 29.05 -14.09
C GLU A 20 10.43 28.74 -13.05
N LYS A 21 9.16 28.78 -13.45
CA LYS A 21 8.00 28.52 -12.57
C LYS A 21 7.60 27.05 -12.44
N GLU A 22 8.33 26.13 -13.07
CA GLU A 22 8.04 24.71 -13.03
C GLU A 22 8.13 24.17 -11.58
N LYS A 23 7.10 23.40 -11.20
CA LYS A 23 7.05 22.66 -9.94
C LYS A 23 7.07 21.17 -10.26
N PRO A 24 8.22 20.52 -10.32
CA PRO A 24 8.35 19.16 -10.78
C PRO A 24 7.62 18.18 -9.86
N MET A 25 7.15 17.10 -10.44
CA MET A 25 6.73 15.93 -9.68
C MET A 25 7.95 15.09 -9.32
N ALA A 26 7.86 14.33 -8.23
CA ALA A 26 8.96 13.44 -7.83
C ALA A 26 9.35 12.47 -8.96
N LEU A 27 8.40 12.01 -9.74
CA LEU A 27 8.67 11.13 -10.88
C LEU A 27 9.50 11.84 -11.97
N ASP A 28 9.25 13.11 -12.25
CA ASP A 28 10.02 13.87 -13.25
C ASP A 28 11.49 13.99 -12.82
N VAL A 29 11.71 14.27 -11.52
CA VAL A 29 13.06 14.32 -10.94
C VAL A 29 13.76 12.98 -11.04
N LEU A 30 13.10 11.88 -10.72
CA LEU A 30 13.68 10.53 -10.82
C LEU A 30 14.03 10.16 -12.26
N MET A 31 13.17 10.48 -13.21
CA MET A 31 13.42 10.21 -14.63
C MET A 31 14.60 11.03 -15.19
N GLN A 32 14.69 12.29 -14.80
CA GLN A 32 15.81 13.14 -15.23
C GLN A 32 17.13 12.68 -14.57
N ALA A 33 17.12 12.37 -13.25
CA ALA A 33 18.27 11.85 -12.55
C ALA A 33 18.75 10.51 -13.14
N GLN A 34 17.85 9.63 -13.56
CA GLN A 34 18.18 8.38 -14.24
C GLN A 34 18.87 8.64 -15.58
N SER A 35 18.38 9.60 -16.37
CA SER A 35 18.97 9.89 -17.68
C SER A 35 20.31 10.62 -17.63
N GLU A 36 20.57 11.42 -16.57
CA GLU A 36 21.72 12.29 -16.53
C GLU A 36 22.85 11.80 -15.61
N VAL A 37 22.53 11.19 -14.46
CA VAL A 37 23.51 10.93 -13.40
C VAL A 37 23.56 9.49 -12.95
N ILE A 38 22.41 8.81 -12.88
CA ILE A 38 22.29 7.44 -12.35
C ILE A 38 21.54 6.56 -13.36
N PRO A 39 22.18 6.14 -14.47
CA PRO A 39 21.49 5.42 -15.56
C PRO A 39 20.80 4.13 -15.14
N ASP A 40 21.26 3.51 -14.07
CA ASP A 40 20.75 2.25 -13.52
C ASP A 40 19.85 2.46 -12.28
N LEU A 41 19.37 3.70 -12.02
CA LEU A 41 18.45 4.00 -10.91
C LEU A 41 17.16 3.17 -11.04
N ALA A 42 16.92 2.31 -10.06
CA ALA A 42 15.76 1.43 -10.04
C ALA A 42 14.55 2.11 -9.36
N PHE A 43 13.49 2.34 -10.11
CA PHE A 43 12.19 2.79 -9.62
C PHE A 43 11.05 2.30 -10.51
N ARG A 44 9.83 2.33 -10.00
CA ARG A 44 8.66 1.87 -10.74
C ARG A 44 7.73 3.02 -11.11
N TYR A 45 7.21 2.97 -12.30
CA TYR A 45 6.12 3.83 -12.76
C TYR A 45 5.27 3.12 -13.83
N GLY A 46 4.07 3.65 -14.08
CA GLY A 46 3.17 3.09 -15.08
C GLY A 46 2.27 4.19 -15.67
N CYS A 47 1.09 4.42 -15.10
CA CYS A 47 0.04 5.27 -15.68
C CYS A 47 0.37 6.78 -15.72
N ARG A 48 1.27 7.29 -14.88
CA ARG A 48 1.57 8.71 -14.66
C ARG A 48 0.36 9.59 -14.26
N ALA A 49 -0.79 8.96 -13.99
CA ALA A 49 -2.08 9.62 -13.77
C ALA A 49 -2.71 9.30 -12.41
N ARG A 50 -1.90 8.83 -11.42
CA ARG A 50 -2.36 8.44 -10.07
C ARG A 50 -3.36 7.28 -10.04
N ASN A 51 -3.39 6.41 -11.05
CA ASN A 51 -4.37 5.33 -11.13
C ASN A 51 -3.80 3.93 -10.85
N CYS A 52 -2.47 3.73 -10.88
CA CYS A 52 -1.85 2.41 -10.73
C CYS A 52 -1.11 2.17 -9.42
N GLY A 53 -0.79 3.22 -8.66
CA GLY A 53 -0.13 3.13 -7.36
C GLY A 53 1.30 2.58 -7.35
N VAL A 54 1.86 2.17 -8.51
CA VAL A 54 3.18 1.50 -8.54
C VAL A 54 4.37 2.42 -8.27
N CYS A 55 4.22 3.72 -8.52
CA CYS A 55 5.27 4.74 -8.33
C CYS A 55 5.29 5.31 -6.91
N THR A 56 4.72 4.64 -5.92
CA THR A 56 4.77 5.13 -4.55
C THR A 56 6.16 4.98 -3.97
N ILE A 57 6.67 6.08 -3.43
CA ILE A 57 7.97 6.22 -2.75
C ILE A 57 7.77 7.06 -1.49
N ASP A 58 8.76 7.09 -0.62
CA ASP A 58 8.79 8.04 0.49
C ASP A 58 9.39 9.38 0.04
N ILE A 59 8.71 10.45 0.41
CA ILE A 59 9.21 11.83 0.28
C ILE A 59 9.26 12.40 1.69
N ASN A 60 10.46 12.65 2.20
CA ASN A 60 10.68 13.04 3.59
C ASN A 60 9.99 12.09 4.58
N ASP A 61 10.24 10.80 4.42
CA ASP A 61 9.72 9.70 5.23
C ASP A 61 8.17 9.61 5.25
N ARG A 62 7.52 10.07 4.18
CA ARG A 62 6.07 9.95 3.98
C ARG A 62 5.77 9.32 2.63
N PRO A 63 5.01 8.23 2.58
CA PRO A 63 4.69 7.56 1.33
C PRO A 63 3.76 8.42 0.46
N ARG A 64 4.17 8.64 -0.77
CA ARG A 64 3.44 9.41 -1.78
C ARG A 64 3.57 8.81 -3.16
N VAL A 65 2.56 8.99 -3.97
CA VAL A 65 2.55 8.59 -5.39
C VAL A 65 3.38 9.59 -6.20
N ALA A 66 4.59 9.20 -6.62
CA ALA A 66 5.59 10.08 -7.21
C ALA A 66 5.12 10.87 -8.43
N CYS A 67 4.24 10.28 -9.26
CA CYS A 67 3.72 10.95 -10.45
C CYS A 67 2.77 12.12 -10.16
N ARG A 68 2.36 12.34 -8.89
CA ARG A 68 1.47 13.43 -8.47
C ARG A 68 1.99 14.19 -7.25
N ALA A 69 3.10 13.78 -6.70
CA ALA A 69 3.73 14.43 -5.57
C ALA A 69 4.73 15.49 -6.06
N ARG A 70 4.42 16.76 -5.83
CA ARG A 70 5.35 17.86 -6.10
C ARG A 70 6.48 17.83 -5.09
N VAL A 71 7.67 18.13 -5.56
CA VAL A 71 8.88 18.22 -4.75
C VAL A 71 9.50 19.59 -4.84
N LYS A 72 10.32 19.91 -3.88
CA LYS A 72 11.08 21.17 -3.74
C LYS A 72 12.53 20.86 -3.34
N ASP A 73 13.36 21.88 -3.34
CA ASP A 73 14.75 21.76 -2.91
C ASP A 73 14.87 21.20 -1.48
N GLY A 74 15.80 20.31 -1.28
CA GLY A 74 16.04 19.61 -0.01
C GLY A 74 15.14 18.41 0.25
N ASP A 75 14.14 18.10 -0.59
CA ASP A 75 13.34 16.93 -0.40
C ASP A 75 14.13 15.64 -0.61
N LYS A 76 14.00 14.70 0.33
CA LYS A 76 14.62 13.38 0.28
C LYS A 76 13.65 12.38 -0.35
N LEU A 77 14.08 11.72 -1.43
CA LEU A 77 13.35 10.65 -2.09
C LEU A 77 13.96 9.30 -1.72
N SER A 78 13.17 8.36 -1.22
CA SER A 78 13.62 7.03 -0.80
C SER A 78 12.57 5.97 -1.08
N ALA A 79 12.94 4.69 -0.95
CA ALA A 79 11.99 3.58 -0.96
C ALA A 79 10.97 3.72 0.17
N ILE A 80 9.78 3.14 0.00
CA ILE A 80 8.78 3.07 1.08
C ILE A 80 9.36 2.30 2.26
N ALA A 81 9.47 2.95 3.43
CA ALA A 81 10.08 2.37 4.63
C ALA A 81 9.31 1.18 5.22
N THR A 82 8.05 0.97 4.83
CA THR A 82 7.18 -0.09 5.36
C THR A 82 7.27 -1.42 4.61
N LEU A 83 8.09 -1.50 3.58
CA LEU A 83 8.28 -2.71 2.77
C LEU A 83 9.77 -2.97 2.52
N PRO A 84 10.19 -4.25 2.44
CA PRO A 84 11.60 -4.58 2.16
C PRO A 84 12.06 -4.03 0.82
N VAL A 85 13.22 -3.41 0.81
CA VAL A 85 13.82 -2.83 -0.39
C VAL A 85 14.52 -3.91 -1.20
N LEU A 86 14.25 -3.95 -2.50
CA LEU A 86 14.94 -4.82 -3.46
C LEU A 86 16.14 -4.13 -4.09
N SER A 87 15.95 -2.90 -4.57
CA SER A 87 16.99 -2.07 -5.15
C SER A 87 16.50 -0.63 -5.22
N ASP A 88 17.30 0.32 -4.84
CA ASP A 88 17.04 1.77 -4.85
C ASP A 88 15.64 2.12 -4.28
N LEU A 89 14.68 2.47 -5.13
CA LEU A 89 13.30 2.82 -4.73
C LEU A 89 12.30 1.68 -4.98
N VAL A 90 12.78 0.51 -5.39
CA VAL A 90 11.94 -0.67 -5.65
C VAL A 90 11.80 -1.50 -4.39
N VAL A 91 10.57 -1.76 -3.97
CA VAL A 91 10.24 -2.56 -2.79
C VAL A 91 9.53 -3.86 -3.14
N ARG A 92 9.62 -4.85 -2.25
CA ARG A 92 8.93 -6.15 -2.35
C ARG A 92 7.47 -5.97 -1.94
N ARG A 93 6.53 -6.32 -2.81
CA ARG A 93 5.07 -6.19 -2.59
C ARG A 93 4.33 -7.52 -2.55
N ASP A 94 4.96 -8.59 -2.93
CA ASP A 94 4.34 -9.92 -3.08
C ASP A 94 3.80 -10.50 -1.77
N GLY A 95 4.43 -10.22 -0.63
CA GLY A 95 3.95 -10.64 0.69
C GLY A 95 2.54 -10.14 1.01
N ILE A 96 2.20 -8.90 0.60
CA ILE A 96 0.86 -8.34 0.78
C ILE A 96 -0.16 -9.04 -0.14
N ALA A 97 0.19 -9.21 -1.41
CA ALA A 97 -0.70 -9.85 -2.39
C ALA A 97 -1.03 -11.29 -1.99
N ARG A 98 -0.07 -12.00 -1.40
CA ARG A 98 -0.24 -13.40 -0.97
C ARG A 98 -1.14 -13.58 0.23
N GLN A 99 -1.33 -12.56 1.09
CA GLN A 99 -2.24 -12.63 2.24
C GLN A 99 -3.67 -13.04 1.88
N MET A 100 -4.11 -12.67 0.67
CA MET A 100 -5.45 -12.96 0.19
C MET A 100 -5.54 -14.22 -0.67
N ARG A 101 -4.42 -14.95 -0.84
CA ARG A 101 -4.40 -16.18 -1.62
C ARG A 101 -5.23 -17.27 -0.93
N GLY A 102 -6.04 -17.98 -1.71
CA GLY A 102 -6.87 -19.08 -1.21
C GLY A 102 -8.14 -18.64 -0.48
N LEU A 103 -8.43 -17.34 -0.38
CA LEU A 103 -9.71 -16.86 0.12
C LEU A 103 -10.82 -17.29 -0.86
N LYS A 104 -11.66 -18.23 -0.41
CA LYS A 104 -12.76 -18.75 -1.21
C LYS A 104 -14.04 -18.01 -0.81
N THR A 105 -14.47 -17.09 -1.64
CA THR A 105 -15.80 -16.46 -1.57
C THR A 105 -16.60 -16.88 -2.77
N SER A 106 -17.84 -17.35 -2.57
CA SER A 106 -18.72 -17.71 -3.67
C SER A 106 -19.60 -16.52 -4.04
N ALA A 107 -19.70 -16.23 -5.32
CA ALA A 107 -20.70 -15.29 -5.83
C ALA A 107 -22.08 -15.93 -5.79
N GLN A 108 -23.13 -15.14 -5.53
CA GLN A 108 -24.51 -15.54 -5.65
C GLN A 108 -25.11 -15.03 -6.97
N GLY A 109 -25.54 -15.98 -7.79
CA GLY A 109 -26.27 -15.67 -9.00
C GLY A 109 -25.41 -15.13 -10.17
N ASN A 110 -26.08 -14.92 -11.30
CA ASN A 110 -25.51 -14.37 -12.53
C ASN A 110 -26.26 -13.08 -12.95
N ASP A 111 -26.93 -12.41 -12.01
CA ASP A 111 -27.65 -11.18 -12.33
C ASP A 111 -26.63 -10.05 -12.48
N LEU A 112 -26.58 -9.48 -13.68
CA LEU A 112 -25.72 -8.35 -14.01
C LEU A 112 -26.37 -6.99 -13.68
N ASN A 113 -27.63 -6.98 -13.24
CA ASN A 113 -28.37 -5.78 -12.88
C ASN A 113 -28.41 -5.58 -11.35
N VAL A 114 -27.26 -5.69 -10.70
CA VAL A 114 -27.16 -5.54 -9.24
C VAL A 114 -26.65 -4.16 -8.90
N ASP A 115 -27.41 -3.41 -8.11
CA ASP A 115 -26.97 -2.14 -7.57
C ASP A 115 -25.95 -2.36 -6.45
N ALA A 116 -24.74 -1.85 -6.66
CA ALA A 116 -23.72 -1.88 -5.64
C ALA A 116 -23.88 -0.70 -4.66
N PRO A 117 -23.70 -0.93 -3.34
CA PRO A 117 -23.74 0.16 -2.36
C PRO A 117 -22.65 1.21 -2.65
N GLU A 118 -22.91 2.47 -2.29
CA GLU A 118 -21.94 3.57 -2.46
C GLU A 118 -20.57 3.24 -1.83
N VAL A 119 -20.57 2.63 -0.65
CA VAL A 119 -19.35 2.22 0.03
C VAL A 119 -18.52 1.24 -0.80
N TYR A 120 -19.14 0.35 -1.55
CA TYR A 120 -18.43 -0.57 -2.46
C TYR A 120 -17.67 0.20 -3.54
N HIS A 121 -18.32 1.20 -4.16
CA HIS A 121 -17.68 2.07 -5.16
C HIS A 121 -16.50 2.83 -4.58
N ASP A 122 -16.65 3.39 -3.38
CA ASP A 122 -15.56 4.08 -2.70
C ASP A 122 -14.35 3.16 -2.48
N LEU A 123 -14.58 1.92 -2.03
CA LEU A 123 -13.51 0.96 -1.78
C LEU A 123 -12.84 0.46 -3.06
N THR A 124 -13.55 0.45 -4.19
CA THR A 124 -12.97 0.12 -5.51
C THR A 124 -11.99 1.18 -6.02
N SER A 125 -12.02 2.40 -5.48
CA SER A 125 -11.09 3.48 -5.82
C SER A 125 -9.65 3.22 -5.33
N CYS A 126 -9.41 2.13 -4.61
CA CYS A 126 -8.09 1.77 -4.12
C CYS A 126 -7.13 1.41 -5.27
N ILE A 127 -6.05 2.17 -5.42
CA ILE A 127 -5.03 1.98 -6.45
C ILE A 127 -3.84 1.11 -6.01
N GLU A 128 -3.94 0.42 -4.89
CA GLU A 128 -2.91 -0.49 -4.35
C GLU A 128 -1.53 0.16 -4.20
N CYS A 129 -1.51 1.42 -3.79
CA CYS A 129 -0.27 2.19 -3.61
C CYS A 129 0.48 1.85 -2.32
N TYR A 130 -0.16 1.17 -1.37
CA TYR A 130 0.37 0.77 -0.05
C TYR A 130 0.81 1.93 0.86
N ALA A 131 0.46 3.16 0.55
CA ALA A 131 0.74 4.30 1.42
C ALA A 131 0.05 4.22 2.79
N CYS A 132 -1.03 3.44 2.89
CA CYS A 132 -1.76 3.21 4.13
C CYS A 132 -1.03 2.30 5.13
N LEU A 133 0.06 1.65 4.74
CA LEU A 133 0.88 0.83 5.63
C LEU A 133 1.74 1.67 6.57
N ASP A 134 1.90 2.97 6.27
CA ASP A 134 2.69 3.89 7.10
C ASP A 134 2.21 3.86 8.54
N LYS A 135 3.13 3.54 9.46
CA LYS A 135 2.88 3.44 10.91
C LYS A 135 1.75 2.49 11.31
N CYS A 136 1.42 1.50 10.48
CA CYS A 136 0.41 0.51 10.82
C CYS A 136 0.97 -0.53 11.83
N PRO A 137 0.47 -0.58 13.08
CA PRO A 137 1.00 -1.50 14.08
C PRO A 137 0.75 -2.96 13.72
N MET A 138 -0.41 -3.28 13.12
CA MET A 138 -0.73 -4.62 12.64
C MET A 138 0.26 -5.09 11.56
N HIS A 139 0.58 -4.23 10.58
CA HIS A 139 1.57 -4.56 9.56
C HIS A 139 2.96 -4.81 10.15
N MET A 140 3.37 -4.01 11.14
CA MET A 140 4.68 -4.11 11.77
C MET A 140 4.87 -5.39 12.59
N ARG A 141 3.81 -6.02 13.09
CA ARG A 141 3.88 -7.34 13.75
C ARG A 141 4.52 -8.44 12.87
N ASN A 142 4.49 -8.30 11.54
CA ASN A 142 5.13 -9.26 10.62
C ASN A 142 6.67 -9.25 10.72
N PHE A 143 7.25 -8.24 11.34
CA PHE A 143 8.68 -7.99 11.34
C PHE A 143 9.30 -7.97 12.74
N GLU A 144 8.57 -8.42 13.76
CA GLU A 144 9.03 -8.47 15.16
C GLU A 144 9.77 -7.20 15.56
N ASP A 145 9.12 -6.05 15.39
CA ASP A 145 9.62 -4.70 15.66
C ASP A 145 10.72 -4.18 14.72
N LYS A 146 11.20 -5.00 13.79
CA LYS A 146 12.20 -4.58 12.79
C LYS A 146 11.77 -4.95 11.39
N LEU A 147 11.55 -3.94 10.56
CA LEU A 147 11.42 -4.18 9.13
C LEU A 147 12.82 -4.51 8.55
N PRO A 148 13.01 -5.65 7.84
CA PRO A 148 14.24 -5.90 7.12
C PRO A 148 14.44 -4.80 6.09
N LYS A 149 15.55 -4.04 6.21
CA LYS A 149 15.81 -2.88 5.34
C LYS A 149 16.02 -3.26 3.89
N TYR A 150 16.55 -4.47 3.65
CA TYR A 150 16.97 -4.89 2.32
C TYR A 150 16.50 -6.31 2.06
N ASN A 151 16.64 -6.76 0.82
CA ASN A 151 16.23 -8.07 0.30
C ASN A 151 16.73 -9.23 1.21
N ASP A 152 16.11 -9.35 2.37
CA ASP A 152 16.37 -10.43 3.30
C ASP A 152 15.51 -11.63 2.86
N ASN A 153 16.19 -12.68 2.43
CA ASN A 153 15.55 -13.95 2.08
C ASN A 153 14.92 -14.67 3.28
N ASN A 154 15.24 -14.23 4.50
CA ASN A 154 14.70 -14.73 5.76
C ASN A 154 13.38 -14.06 6.16
N LEU A 155 12.71 -13.34 5.26
CA LEU A 155 11.38 -12.82 5.53
C LEU A 155 10.44 -13.96 5.91
N PRO A 156 9.79 -13.88 7.08
CA PRO A 156 8.82 -14.90 7.47
C PRO A 156 7.76 -15.02 6.37
N ASN A 157 7.55 -16.23 5.90
CA ASN A 157 6.49 -16.58 4.94
C ASN A 157 6.51 -15.81 3.61
N ALA A 158 7.69 -15.57 3.03
CA ALA A 158 7.78 -15.01 1.68
C ALA A 158 6.98 -15.83 0.64
N SER A 159 6.81 -17.14 0.86
CA SER A 159 6.00 -18.04 0.02
C SER A 159 4.50 -17.95 0.30
N GLU A 160 4.08 -17.68 1.54
CA GLU A 160 2.69 -17.74 2.00
C GLU A 160 2.06 -16.35 2.19
N GLY A 161 2.85 -15.29 2.20
CA GLY A 161 2.44 -13.93 2.51
C GLY A 161 2.65 -13.57 3.98
N TYR A 162 2.31 -12.35 4.35
CA TYR A 162 2.39 -11.90 5.73
C TYR A 162 1.29 -12.52 6.58
N ILE A 163 1.61 -12.88 7.83
CA ILE A 163 0.66 -13.44 8.80
C ILE A 163 -0.30 -12.35 9.27
N HIS A 164 0.25 -11.18 9.64
CA HIS A 164 -0.55 -10.05 10.10
C HIS A 164 -0.95 -9.15 8.94
N GLY A 165 -2.17 -8.62 9.04
CA GLY A 165 -2.78 -7.79 8.02
C GLY A 165 -2.26 -6.36 7.99
N ASN A 166 -2.99 -5.54 7.28
CA ASN A 166 -2.74 -4.12 7.10
C ASN A 166 -4.01 -3.43 6.56
N PRO A 167 -4.07 -2.09 6.50
CA PRO A 167 -5.27 -1.40 6.05
C PRO A 167 -5.71 -1.74 4.62
N PHE A 168 -4.76 -2.11 3.76
CA PHE A 168 -5.09 -2.55 2.40
C PHE A 168 -5.80 -3.91 2.39
N SER A 169 -5.29 -4.91 3.15
CA SER A 169 -5.95 -6.22 3.24
C SER A 169 -7.35 -6.10 3.87
N LEU A 170 -7.50 -5.29 4.92
CA LEU A 170 -8.80 -5.02 5.53
C LEU A 170 -9.77 -4.34 4.54
N LEU A 171 -9.29 -3.38 3.74
CA LEU A 171 -10.08 -2.75 2.69
C LEU A 171 -10.58 -3.77 1.66
N LYS A 172 -9.73 -4.69 1.22
CA LYS A 172 -10.13 -5.73 0.28
C LYS A 172 -11.19 -6.67 0.87
N LEU A 173 -11.07 -7.01 2.15
CA LEU A 173 -12.06 -7.85 2.86
C LEU A 173 -13.38 -7.11 3.06
N GLU A 174 -13.35 -5.83 3.45
CA GLU A 174 -14.57 -5.03 3.60
C GLU A 174 -15.24 -4.78 2.26
N ARG A 175 -14.47 -4.60 1.18
CA ARG A 175 -15.02 -4.55 -0.17
C ARG A 175 -15.77 -5.83 -0.54
N LEU A 176 -15.20 -7.02 -0.24
CA LEU A 176 -15.89 -8.29 -0.44
C LEU A 176 -17.18 -8.40 0.38
N ARG A 177 -17.20 -7.88 1.60
CA ARG A 177 -18.42 -7.88 2.44
C ARG A 177 -19.51 -6.96 1.90
N ASN A 178 -19.14 -5.91 1.18
CA ASN A 178 -20.07 -4.97 0.55
C ASN A 178 -20.37 -5.30 -0.92
N ASP A 179 -19.73 -6.33 -1.47
CA ASP A 179 -20.03 -6.78 -2.83
C ASP A 179 -21.40 -7.48 -2.84
N PRO A 180 -22.39 -6.98 -3.60
CA PRO A 180 -23.74 -7.53 -3.62
C PRO A 180 -23.80 -8.97 -4.13
N LEU A 181 -22.78 -9.43 -4.86
CA LEU A 181 -22.68 -10.80 -5.36
C LEU A 181 -21.99 -11.75 -4.37
N THR A 182 -21.41 -11.24 -3.28
CA THR A 182 -20.81 -12.09 -2.26
C THR A 182 -21.87 -12.72 -1.37
N SER A 183 -21.86 -14.07 -1.27
CA SER A 183 -22.78 -14.81 -0.42
C SER A 183 -22.61 -14.46 1.07
N ASP A 184 -23.62 -14.71 1.91
CA ASP A 184 -23.50 -14.49 3.35
C ASP A 184 -22.39 -15.33 3.99
N GLN A 185 -22.17 -16.54 3.48
CA GLN A 185 -21.02 -17.36 3.85
C GLN A 185 -19.71 -16.68 3.44
N GLY A 186 -19.63 -16.10 2.24
CA GLY A 186 -18.48 -15.35 1.75
C GLY A 186 -18.19 -14.12 2.60
N LYS A 187 -19.23 -13.38 3.02
CA LYS A 187 -19.09 -12.23 3.93
C LYS A 187 -18.55 -12.66 5.30
N SER A 188 -19.03 -13.80 5.82
CA SER A 188 -18.54 -14.37 7.08
C SER A 188 -17.07 -14.82 6.97
N ILE A 189 -16.68 -15.44 5.86
CA ILE A 189 -15.28 -15.81 5.59
C ILE A 189 -14.39 -14.57 5.55
N ALA A 190 -14.82 -13.50 4.88
CA ALA A 190 -14.07 -12.26 4.81
C ALA A 190 -13.89 -11.61 6.20
N LEU A 191 -14.94 -11.63 7.04
CA LEU A 191 -14.87 -11.12 8.42
C LEU A 191 -13.91 -11.94 9.28
N ASN A 192 -14.02 -13.27 9.26
CA ASN A 192 -13.13 -14.16 10.02
C ASN A 192 -11.68 -13.96 9.58
N LYS A 193 -11.43 -13.82 8.26
CA LYS A 193 -10.10 -13.52 7.76
C LYS A 193 -9.56 -12.17 8.27
N ALA A 194 -10.40 -11.14 8.41
CA ALA A 194 -9.97 -9.87 8.99
C ALA A 194 -9.55 -10.03 10.46
N ILE A 195 -10.29 -10.82 11.23
CA ILE A 195 -9.96 -11.15 12.62
C ILE A 195 -8.62 -11.91 12.70
N ASP A 196 -8.47 -12.96 11.89
CA ASP A 196 -7.25 -13.78 11.83
C ASP A 196 -6.01 -12.96 11.47
N LEU A 197 -6.19 -11.91 10.66
CA LEU A 197 -5.11 -10.98 10.28
C LEU A 197 -4.73 -9.98 11.39
N GLY A 198 -5.44 -9.97 12.51
CA GLY A 198 -5.13 -9.13 13.67
C GLY A 198 -5.93 -7.82 13.70
N LEU A 199 -7.22 -7.85 13.37
CA LEU A 199 -8.14 -6.71 13.44
C LEU A 199 -8.18 -6.07 14.84
N ASP A 200 -7.89 -6.83 15.90
CA ASP A 200 -7.76 -6.38 17.28
C ASP A 200 -6.83 -5.18 17.44
N ALA A 201 -5.73 -5.14 16.68
CA ALA A 201 -4.80 -4.03 16.68
C ALA A 201 -5.39 -2.68 16.26
N CYS A 202 -6.59 -2.70 15.63
CA CYS A 202 -7.27 -1.49 15.20
C CYS A 202 -8.17 -0.87 16.27
N VAL A 203 -8.46 -1.56 17.37
CA VAL A 203 -9.39 -1.10 18.42
C VAL A 203 -8.93 0.24 19.01
N GLU A 204 -7.68 0.33 19.43
CA GLU A 204 -7.11 1.55 20.03
C GLU A 204 -6.29 2.38 19.04
N CYS A 205 -6.22 1.96 17.78
CA CYS A 205 -5.42 2.66 16.78
C CYS A 205 -6.07 4.00 16.38
N PRO A 206 -5.29 5.10 16.34
CA PRO A 206 -5.82 6.40 15.93
C PRO A 206 -6.33 6.43 14.47
N GLY A 207 -5.97 5.42 13.68
CA GLY A 207 -6.40 5.22 12.30
C GLY A 207 -5.27 5.35 11.29
N CYS A 208 -5.58 5.01 10.07
CA CYS A 208 -4.66 5.02 8.94
C CYS A 208 -5.06 6.04 7.88
N LYS A 209 -4.06 6.52 7.12
CA LYS A 209 -4.27 7.51 6.05
C LYS A 209 -4.20 6.83 4.69
N CYS A 210 -5.18 7.11 3.84
CA CYS A 210 -5.14 6.67 2.45
C CYS A 210 -4.41 7.68 1.57
N GLY A 211 -3.49 7.21 0.72
CA GLY A 211 -2.76 8.04 -0.23
C GLY A 211 -3.62 8.67 -1.35
N VAL A 212 -4.85 8.16 -1.54
CA VAL A 212 -5.80 8.62 -2.56
C VAL A 212 -7.10 9.17 -1.98
N GLY A 213 -7.25 9.21 -0.65
CA GLY A 213 -8.36 9.90 0.01
C GLY A 213 -9.54 9.01 0.42
N ILE A 214 -9.41 7.68 0.42
CA ILE A 214 -10.45 6.80 0.96
C ILE A 214 -10.50 6.96 2.49
N ASP A 215 -11.67 7.13 3.06
CA ASP A 215 -11.87 7.16 4.51
C ASP A 215 -11.80 5.73 5.08
N LEU A 216 -10.58 5.26 5.30
CA LEU A 216 -10.32 3.91 5.80
C LEU A 216 -10.89 3.69 7.19
N LYS A 217 -10.89 4.72 8.05
CA LYS A 217 -11.38 4.59 9.42
C LYS A 217 -12.88 4.31 9.46
N ASN A 218 -13.67 5.11 8.77
CA ASN A 218 -15.13 5.02 8.84
C ASN A 218 -15.72 4.00 7.86
N LYS A 219 -15.07 3.79 6.69
CA LYS A 219 -15.60 2.91 5.64
C LYS A 219 -15.02 1.49 5.66
N VAL A 220 -13.97 1.23 6.44
CA VAL A 220 -13.31 -0.09 6.51
C VAL A 220 -13.19 -0.58 7.95
N ILE A 221 -12.42 0.15 8.78
CA ILE A 221 -12.02 -0.34 10.10
C ILE A 221 -13.22 -0.41 11.04
N LYS A 222 -13.97 0.67 11.16
CA LYS A 222 -15.14 0.74 12.05
C LYS A 222 -16.22 -0.30 11.71
N PRO A 223 -16.65 -0.48 10.44
CA PRO A 223 -17.60 -1.53 10.10
C PRO A 223 -17.11 -2.95 10.39
N LEU A 224 -15.80 -3.23 10.18
CA LEU A 224 -15.23 -4.52 10.52
C LEU A 224 -15.20 -4.77 12.02
N LEU A 225 -14.83 -3.76 12.83
CA LEU A 225 -14.84 -3.86 14.29
C LEU A 225 -16.26 -4.06 14.84
N GLU A 226 -17.23 -3.32 14.31
CA GLU A 226 -18.64 -3.46 14.69
C GLU A 226 -19.17 -4.86 14.37
N ALA A 227 -18.85 -5.40 13.19
CA ALA A 227 -19.25 -6.74 12.78
C ALA A 227 -18.52 -7.85 13.57
N ALA A 228 -17.34 -7.58 14.09
CA ALA A 228 -16.52 -8.52 14.86
C ALA A 228 -16.70 -8.40 16.39
N LYS A 229 -17.57 -7.52 16.87
CA LYS A 229 -17.68 -7.13 18.30
C LYS A 229 -17.80 -8.32 19.25
N ASP A 230 -18.55 -9.36 18.85
CA ASP A 230 -18.78 -10.53 19.69
C ASP A 230 -17.65 -11.60 19.54
N LYS A 231 -16.63 -11.32 18.73
CA LYS A 231 -15.53 -12.26 18.40
C LYS A 231 -14.15 -11.73 18.75
N LEU A 232 -14.03 -10.46 19.10
CA LEU A 232 -12.81 -9.79 19.57
C LEU A 232 -12.82 -9.63 21.07
#